data_0258d3ea6e3ba694edce0f90306962ad
#
_entry.id   0258d3ea6e3ba694edce0f90306962ad
#
_cell.length_a   1.000
_cell.length_b   1.000
_cell.length_c   1.000
_cell.angle_alpha   90.00
_cell.angle_beta   90.00
_cell.angle_gamma   90.00
#
_symmetry.space_group_name_H-M   'P 1'
#
loop_
_entity.id
_entity.type
_entity.pdbx_description
1 polymer ?
#
loop_
_entity_poly.entity_id
_entity_poly.type
_entity_poly.pdbx_seq_one_letter_code
_entity_poly.pdbx_strand_id
1 'polypeptide(L)'
;MTADMNEQAVISPDHQLPAFVPRHKGLHVVMWILLLLILAVPLLLVLHHHEEAKKAAAAAKHVTPGITVTSATAQKGNIGVYLYNIGTVTPEYTDSITSQVSGLVVAVHYTEGQRVSKGDPLVDIDPRPYQASLLQAQGALERDQNVLAQAQMDLERYRAAWARNAIAKQTLDDQEKLVLQDEGIVKNDQGTVQYDQVQLDFCHITAPIAGRLGLRLVDPGNVVQSDGSITLAVITQIEPITVIFTVPEDSLGQVEARLNARAKLPVDAFDRTAQTKIASGTLLTLDNQIDTTTGTVKGRALFTNTNDPLFPNQFVNTRLLVNMLEGVTLVPSSAIQQNGQASFVYLIQNNFAHMVSIKPGVTDGGLTQVEAIPGAESINPGDVVANSSFDKLQDKSKVAISNKPETPSAGSSAP
;
A
#
# COMPACT_ATOMS: atom_id res chain seq x y z
N MET A 1 -83.42 -37.81 -17.22
CA MET A 1 -84.66 -37.09 -16.87
C MET A 1 -84.85 -36.12 -18.01
N THR A 2 -85.59 -36.54 -18.94
CA THR A 2 -86.93 -36.15 -19.34
C THR A 2 -86.88 -34.86 -20.15
N ALA A 3 -87.00 -34.95 -21.41
CA ALA A 3 -88.20 -35.02 -22.19
C ALA A 3 -88.67 -33.60 -22.50
N ASP A 4 -89.23 -33.20 -23.52
CA ASP A 4 -89.90 -33.77 -24.72
C ASP A 4 -90.27 -32.62 -25.60
N MET A 5 -90.15 -32.75 -26.83
CA MET A 5 -91.23 -32.98 -27.80
C MET A 5 -92.06 -31.74 -28.23
N ASN A 6 -92.07 -31.65 -29.49
CA ASN A 6 -93.27 -31.62 -30.44
C ASN A 6 -93.82 -30.25 -30.73
N GLU A 7 -94.40 -29.95 -31.82
CA GLU A 7 -94.90 -30.64 -32.99
C GLU A 7 -95.42 -29.58 -33.97
N GLN A 8 -95.25 -29.80 -35.25
CA GLN A 8 -96.22 -29.74 -36.32
C GLN A 8 -97.17 -28.49 -36.43
N ALA A 9 -97.65 -28.06 -37.50
CA ALA A 9 -97.82 -28.43 -38.88
C ALA A 9 -98.57 -27.33 -39.63
N VAL A 10 -98.38 -27.23 -40.89
CA VAL A 10 -99.31 -27.48 -41.96
C VAL A 10 -100.13 -26.30 -42.57
N ILE A 11 -100.07 -26.24 -43.88
CA ILE A 11 -101.11 -25.94 -44.96
C ILE A 11 -101.00 -24.60 -45.68
N SER A 12 -100.69 -24.80 -46.98
CA SER A 12 -100.96 -23.96 -48.19
C SER A 12 -102.43 -23.67 -48.39
N PRO A 13 -102.92 -23.08 -49.48
CA PRO A 13 -102.36 -22.86 -50.80
C PRO A 13 -102.85 -21.57 -51.58
N ASP A 14 -102.28 -21.50 -52.78
CA ASP A 14 -102.91 -21.06 -54.09
C ASP A 14 -103.30 -19.59 -54.36
N HIS A 15 -102.83 -19.04 -55.41
CA HIS A 15 -103.38 -18.79 -56.70
C HIS A 15 -102.67 -17.72 -57.55
N GLN A 16 -102.13 -18.20 -58.68
CA GLN A 16 -102.35 -17.71 -60.06
C GLN A 16 -101.81 -16.34 -60.52
N LEU A 17 -101.01 -16.45 -61.50
CA LEU A 17 -100.52 -15.68 -62.65
C LEU A 17 -101.58 -14.73 -63.35
N PRO A 18 -101.22 -13.79 -64.24
CA PRO A 18 -100.22 -13.94 -65.30
C PRO A 18 -99.45 -12.67 -65.79
N ALA A 19 -98.34 -12.87 -66.45
CA ALA A 19 -97.78 -12.42 -67.74
C ALA A 19 -97.68 -10.92 -68.12
N PHE A 20 -96.57 -10.51 -68.57
CA PHE A 20 -96.06 -10.27 -69.91
C PHE A 20 -94.91 -9.25 -70.00
N VAL A 21 -93.75 -9.63 -70.42
CA VAL A 21 -92.63 -9.19 -71.21
C VAL A 21 -92.72 -7.84 -71.95
N PRO A 22 -91.64 -7.09 -72.38
CA PRO A 22 -90.26 -7.52 -72.68
C PRO A 22 -89.10 -6.47 -72.42
N ARG A 23 -87.86 -6.99 -72.38
CA ARG A 23 -86.70 -6.63 -73.16
C ARG A 23 -86.04 -5.25 -72.93
N HIS A 24 -84.85 -5.28 -72.20
CA HIS A 24 -83.61 -4.57 -72.57
C HIS A 24 -82.41 -5.27 -71.87
N LYS A 25 -81.86 -6.35 -72.53
CA LYS A 25 -80.74 -7.18 -72.01
C LYS A 25 -79.35 -6.57 -72.21
N GLY A 26 -79.19 -5.37 -72.72
CA GLY A 26 -77.86 -4.80 -73.00
C GLY A 26 -77.31 -3.81 -71.98
N LEU A 27 -78.15 -3.05 -71.32
CA LEU A 27 -77.72 -1.93 -70.50
C LEU A 27 -77.31 -2.36 -69.06
N HIS A 28 -77.90 -3.44 -68.56
CA HIS A 28 -77.56 -3.95 -67.23
C HIS A 28 -76.26 -4.70 -67.16
N VAL A 29 -75.79 -5.37 -68.21
CA VAL A 29 -74.53 -6.07 -68.28
C VAL A 29 -73.34 -5.09 -68.24
N VAL A 30 -73.48 -3.96 -68.99
CA VAL A 30 -72.42 -2.90 -68.95
C VAL A 30 -72.34 -2.22 -67.58
N MET A 31 -73.51 -2.01 -66.95
CA MET A 31 -73.59 -1.42 -65.63
C MET A 31 -72.99 -2.35 -64.55
N TRP A 32 -73.21 -3.65 -64.65
CA TRP A 32 -72.59 -4.63 -63.72
C TRP A 32 -71.08 -4.79 -63.93
N ILE A 33 -70.57 -4.72 -65.17
CA ILE A 33 -69.15 -4.74 -65.46
C ILE A 33 -68.49 -3.46 -64.95
N LEU A 34 -69.12 -2.29 -65.12
CA LEU A 34 -68.61 -1.03 -64.55
C LEU A 34 -68.57 -1.04 -63.01
N LEU A 35 -69.63 -1.60 -62.40
CA LEU A 35 -69.72 -1.71 -60.94
C LEU A 35 -68.66 -2.72 -60.39
N LEU A 36 -68.43 -3.82 -61.11
CA LEU A 36 -67.37 -4.74 -60.76
C LEU A 36 -65.98 -4.13 -60.93
N LEU A 37 -65.76 -3.31 -61.97
CA LEU A 37 -64.48 -2.61 -62.18
C LEU A 37 -64.24 -1.54 -61.12
N ILE A 38 -65.30 -0.79 -60.71
CA ILE A 38 -65.21 0.20 -59.66
C ILE A 38 -64.91 -0.45 -58.28
N LEU A 39 -65.36 -1.68 -58.05
CA LEU A 39 -65.13 -2.42 -56.84
C LEU A 39 -63.76 -3.19 -56.87
N ALA A 40 -63.36 -3.69 -58.01
CA ALA A 40 -62.17 -4.49 -58.21
C ALA A 40 -60.89 -3.63 -58.16
N VAL A 41 -60.90 -2.40 -58.71
CA VAL A 41 -59.74 -1.53 -58.75
C VAL A 41 -59.28 -1.08 -57.34
N PRO A 42 -60.21 -0.56 -56.46
CA PRO A 42 -59.83 -0.20 -55.11
C PRO A 42 -59.44 -1.44 -54.28
N LEU A 43 -60.08 -2.61 -54.49
CA LEU A 43 -59.72 -3.85 -53.82
C LEU A 43 -58.33 -4.31 -54.21
N LEU A 44 -57.97 -4.21 -55.50
CA LEU A 44 -56.62 -4.52 -56.00
C LEU A 44 -55.58 -3.53 -55.48
N LEU A 45 -55.93 -2.23 -55.39
CA LEU A 45 -55.07 -1.20 -54.80
C LEU A 45 -54.84 -1.43 -53.30
N VAL A 46 -55.93 -1.79 -52.58
CA VAL A 46 -55.81 -2.12 -51.15
C VAL A 46 -54.98 -3.40 -50.95
N LEU A 47 -55.18 -4.42 -51.80
CA LEU A 47 -54.34 -5.65 -51.74
C LEU A 47 -52.88 -5.36 -52.07
N HIS A 48 -52.64 -4.50 -53.07
CA HIS A 48 -51.27 -4.12 -53.45
C HIS A 48 -50.60 -3.30 -52.33
N HIS A 49 -51.29 -2.35 -51.74
CA HIS A 49 -50.81 -1.62 -50.57
C HIS A 49 -50.63 -2.51 -49.34
N HIS A 50 -51.47 -3.53 -49.14
CA HIS A 50 -51.27 -4.51 -48.07
C HIS A 50 -50.07 -5.43 -48.31
N GLU A 51 -49.77 -5.77 -49.55
CA GLU A 51 -48.58 -6.56 -49.90
C GLU A 51 -47.29 -5.72 -49.76
N GLU A 52 -47.30 -4.45 -50.16
CA GLU A 52 -46.16 -3.54 -49.93
C GLU A 52 -45.98 -3.24 -48.47
N ALA A 53 -47.04 -3.02 -47.70
CA ALA A 53 -46.97 -2.87 -46.26
C ALA A 53 -46.43 -4.14 -45.53
N LYS A 54 -46.84 -5.33 -46.02
CA LYS A 54 -46.29 -6.60 -45.50
C LYS A 54 -44.86 -6.80 -45.90
N LYS A 55 -44.40 -6.41 -47.09
CA LYS A 55 -42.99 -6.44 -47.51
C LYS A 55 -42.19 -5.43 -46.76
N ALA A 56 -42.69 -4.21 -46.51
CA ALA A 56 -42.03 -3.21 -45.68
C ALA A 56 -41.96 -3.63 -44.19
N ALA A 57 -43.02 -4.25 -43.66
CA ALA A 57 -43.05 -4.79 -42.31
C ALA A 57 -42.14 -6.03 -42.13
N ALA A 58 -42.01 -6.87 -43.19
CA ALA A 58 -41.11 -7.99 -43.20
C ALA A 58 -39.61 -7.54 -43.30
N ALA A 59 -39.35 -6.48 -44.08
CA ALA A 59 -38.02 -5.88 -44.16
C ALA A 59 -37.63 -5.18 -42.83
N ALA A 60 -38.58 -4.55 -42.13
CA ALA A 60 -38.36 -3.97 -40.79
C ALA A 60 -38.20 -5.04 -39.68
N LYS A 61 -38.70 -6.26 -39.89
CA LYS A 61 -38.59 -7.38 -38.93
C LYS A 61 -37.24 -8.12 -38.94
N HIS A 62 -36.33 -7.82 -39.87
CA HIS A 62 -34.98 -8.43 -39.96
C HIS A 62 -33.84 -7.51 -39.51
N VAL A 63 -34.14 -6.42 -38.78
CA VAL A 63 -33.08 -5.78 -37.99
C VAL A 63 -32.98 -6.58 -36.70
N THR A 64 -32.10 -7.57 -36.67
CA THR A 64 -31.69 -8.23 -35.43
C THR A 64 -31.29 -7.12 -34.45
N PRO A 65 -32.01 -6.94 -33.33
CA PRO A 65 -31.58 -5.95 -32.35
C PRO A 65 -30.18 -6.30 -31.90
N GLY A 66 -29.24 -5.37 -32.10
CA GLY A 66 -27.86 -5.57 -31.66
C GLY A 66 -27.82 -5.83 -30.16
N ILE A 67 -26.94 -6.70 -29.72
CA ILE A 67 -26.73 -6.98 -28.29
C ILE A 67 -26.31 -5.66 -27.61
N THR A 68 -27.06 -5.21 -26.61
CA THR A 68 -26.72 -3.99 -25.88
C THR A 68 -25.51 -4.24 -25.00
N VAL A 69 -24.44 -3.46 -25.21
CA VAL A 69 -23.20 -3.54 -24.44
C VAL A 69 -22.82 -2.15 -23.90
N THR A 70 -22.26 -2.10 -22.73
CA THR A 70 -21.47 -0.94 -22.31
C THR A 70 -20.11 -1.01 -22.95
N SER A 71 -19.53 0.11 -23.30
CA SER A 71 -18.22 0.18 -23.93
C SER A 71 -17.23 0.96 -23.09
N ALA A 72 -15.98 0.65 -23.24
CA ALA A 72 -14.86 1.41 -22.72
C ALA A 72 -13.83 1.65 -23.83
N THR A 73 -13.08 2.73 -23.72
CA THR A 73 -12.04 3.06 -24.70
C THR A 73 -10.69 2.64 -24.18
N ALA A 74 -9.92 1.93 -24.97
CA ALA A 74 -8.52 1.63 -24.70
C ALA A 74 -7.72 2.93 -24.65
N GLN A 75 -6.91 3.11 -23.62
CA GLN A 75 -6.18 4.35 -23.37
C GLN A 75 -4.68 4.10 -23.43
N LYS A 76 -3.92 5.07 -23.91
CA LYS A 76 -2.47 5.11 -23.72
C LYS A 76 -2.20 5.73 -22.36
N GLY A 77 -1.49 5.01 -21.49
CA GLY A 77 -1.21 5.49 -20.14
C GLY A 77 0.01 4.86 -19.52
N ASN A 78 0.29 5.27 -18.30
CA ASN A 78 1.35 4.69 -17.48
C ASN A 78 0.70 3.81 -16.41
N ILE A 79 1.29 2.65 -16.13
CA ILE A 79 0.81 1.73 -15.10
C ILE A 79 1.98 1.27 -14.23
N GLY A 80 1.77 1.29 -12.91
CA GLY A 80 2.76 0.88 -11.94
C GLY A 80 2.83 -0.64 -11.76
N VAL A 81 4.05 -1.16 -11.69
CA VAL A 81 4.31 -2.55 -11.28
C VAL A 81 4.52 -2.56 -9.78
N TYR A 82 3.54 -3.05 -9.06
CA TYR A 82 3.55 -3.04 -7.59
C TYR A 82 3.74 -4.45 -7.01
N LEU A 83 4.48 -4.51 -5.92
CA LEU A 83 4.50 -5.67 -5.03
C LEU A 83 3.70 -5.34 -3.77
N TYR A 84 2.77 -6.23 -3.44
CA TYR A 84 1.91 -6.12 -2.27
C TYR A 84 2.36 -7.12 -1.22
N ASN A 85 2.69 -6.66 -0.03
CA ASN A 85 3.20 -7.49 1.04
C ASN A 85 2.70 -7.00 2.41
N ILE A 86 2.80 -7.84 3.42
CA ILE A 86 2.56 -7.44 4.79
C ILE A 86 3.90 -7.04 5.41
N GLY A 87 3.92 -5.93 6.13
CA GLY A 87 5.08 -5.44 6.84
C GLY A 87 4.79 -5.18 8.30
N THR A 88 5.86 -5.09 9.07
CA THR A 88 5.84 -4.71 10.49
C THR A 88 6.57 -3.38 10.66
N VAL A 89 5.93 -2.45 11.30
CA VAL A 89 6.54 -1.17 11.68
C VAL A 89 7.59 -1.43 12.74
N THR A 90 8.83 -1.05 12.46
CA THR A 90 9.97 -1.31 13.35
C THR A 90 10.71 0.01 13.59
N PRO A 91 10.91 0.41 14.85
CA PRO A 91 11.74 1.57 15.14
C PRO A 91 13.14 1.42 14.57
N GLU A 92 13.79 2.53 14.23
CA GLU A 92 15.19 2.49 13.83
C GLU A 92 16.08 2.17 15.04
N TYR A 93 15.80 2.81 16.17
CA TYR A 93 16.48 2.58 17.43
C TYR A 93 15.48 2.42 18.58
N THR A 94 15.76 1.47 19.47
CA THR A 94 15.10 1.32 20.76
C THR A 94 16.19 1.13 21.79
N ASP A 95 16.21 1.99 22.80
CA ASP A 95 17.21 1.96 23.84
C ASP A 95 16.57 1.70 25.21
N SER A 96 17.07 0.67 25.88
CA SER A 96 16.67 0.30 27.23
C SER A 96 17.67 0.90 28.21
N ILE A 97 17.27 1.98 28.85
CA ILE A 97 18.11 2.73 29.77
C ILE A 97 18.26 1.95 31.06
N THR A 98 19.49 1.65 31.43
CA THR A 98 19.84 0.97 32.68
C THR A 98 20.80 1.84 33.50
N SER A 99 20.93 1.56 34.81
CA SER A 99 21.91 2.25 35.64
C SER A 99 23.30 1.67 35.49
N GLN A 100 24.31 2.55 35.45
CA GLN A 100 25.72 2.17 35.51
C GLN A 100 26.30 2.25 36.94
N VAL A 101 25.49 2.81 37.88
CA VAL A 101 25.85 2.93 39.31
C VAL A 101 24.72 2.37 40.18
N SER A 102 25.07 1.89 41.35
CA SER A 102 24.10 1.35 42.31
C SER A 102 23.67 2.45 43.29
N GLY A 103 22.35 2.56 43.56
CA GLY A 103 21.88 3.56 44.52
C GLY A 103 20.37 3.69 44.57
N LEU A 104 19.91 4.61 45.40
CA LEU A 104 18.50 4.97 45.56
C LEU A 104 18.10 5.94 44.45
N VAL A 105 17.00 5.68 43.75
CA VAL A 105 16.37 6.63 42.84
C VAL A 105 15.77 7.78 43.68
N VAL A 106 16.24 8.99 43.46
CA VAL A 106 15.76 10.18 44.20
C VAL A 106 14.72 10.97 43.41
N ALA A 107 14.83 10.96 42.08
CA ALA A 107 13.90 11.68 41.23
C ALA A 107 13.72 10.97 39.86
N VAL A 108 12.54 11.10 39.30
CA VAL A 108 12.22 10.73 37.91
C VAL A 108 11.66 11.98 37.22
N HIS A 109 12.31 12.41 36.13
CA HIS A 109 12.06 13.71 35.49
C HIS A 109 11.17 13.63 34.26
N TYR A 110 10.69 12.46 33.89
CA TYR A 110 9.86 12.25 32.73
C TYR A 110 8.45 11.78 33.06
N THR A 111 7.53 11.98 32.12
CA THR A 111 6.20 11.38 32.14
C THR A 111 6.09 10.27 31.06
N GLU A 112 5.22 9.29 31.31
CA GLU A 112 4.96 8.19 30.38
C GLU A 112 4.49 8.70 29.03
N GLY A 113 5.05 8.15 27.95
CA GLY A 113 4.71 8.54 26.60
C GLY A 113 5.25 9.90 26.14
N GLN A 114 6.02 10.60 26.99
CA GLN A 114 6.63 11.89 26.66
C GLN A 114 7.65 11.74 25.52
N ARG A 115 7.75 12.74 24.65
CA ARG A 115 8.86 12.88 23.70
C ARG A 115 10.03 13.56 24.41
N VAL A 116 11.22 13.02 24.23
CA VAL A 116 12.47 13.53 24.78
C VAL A 116 13.50 13.74 23.66
N SER A 117 14.36 14.72 23.89
CA SER A 117 15.54 14.98 23.08
C SER A 117 16.76 14.31 23.71
N LYS A 118 17.79 14.06 22.90
CA LYS A 118 19.06 13.59 23.43
C LYS A 118 19.61 14.58 24.48
N GLY A 119 19.96 14.06 25.66
CA GLY A 119 20.47 14.83 26.79
C GLY A 119 19.42 15.28 27.80
N ASP A 120 18.12 15.08 27.54
CA ASP A 120 17.07 15.39 28.50
C ASP A 120 17.23 14.53 29.76
N PRO A 121 17.05 15.11 31.01
CA PRO A 121 17.18 14.34 32.24
C PRO A 121 16.05 13.32 32.36
N LEU A 122 16.38 12.12 32.80
CA LEU A 122 15.43 11.02 32.97
C LEU A 122 15.28 10.62 34.45
N VAL A 123 16.39 10.26 35.08
CA VAL A 123 16.40 9.71 36.44
C VAL A 123 17.63 10.20 37.18
N ASP A 124 17.45 10.60 38.43
CA ASP A 124 18.55 10.87 39.35
C ASP A 124 18.68 9.76 40.38
N ILE A 125 19.89 9.30 40.56
CA ILE A 125 20.31 8.39 41.63
C ILE A 125 20.99 9.23 42.74
N ASP A 126 20.87 8.82 44.00
CA ASP A 126 21.49 9.53 45.12
C ASP A 126 22.99 9.74 44.90
N PRO A 127 23.45 10.98 44.67
CA PRO A 127 24.86 11.25 44.35
C PRO A 127 25.75 11.35 45.59
N ARG A 128 25.17 11.40 46.78
CA ARG A 128 25.93 11.71 48.03
C ARG A 128 27.07 10.75 48.30
N PRO A 129 26.93 9.42 48.15
CA PRO A 129 28.06 8.48 48.29
C PRO A 129 29.20 8.76 47.30
N TYR A 130 28.85 9.05 46.07
CA TYR A 130 29.81 9.31 44.98
C TYR A 130 30.49 10.66 45.13
N GLN A 131 29.79 11.70 45.63
CA GLN A 131 30.35 12.99 45.98
C GLN A 131 31.36 12.85 47.10
N ALA A 132 31.04 12.05 48.13
CA ALA A 132 31.99 11.78 49.22
C ALA A 132 33.26 11.06 48.76
N SER A 133 33.14 10.04 47.87
CA SER A 133 34.28 9.34 47.29
C SER A 133 35.15 10.30 46.47
N LEU A 134 34.54 11.11 45.61
CA LEU A 134 35.25 12.10 44.80
C LEU A 134 36.00 13.11 45.67
N LEU A 135 35.39 13.62 46.74
CA LEU A 135 36.07 14.52 47.67
C LEU A 135 37.24 13.88 48.36
N GLN A 136 37.15 12.59 48.74
CA GLN A 136 38.25 11.82 49.32
C GLN A 136 39.41 11.66 48.31
N ALA A 137 39.11 11.33 47.07
CA ALA A 137 40.12 11.19 46.01
C ALA A 137 40.81 12.53 45.69
N GLN A 138 40.06 13.63 45.67
CA GLN A 138 40.60 14.99 45.52
C GLN A 138 41.55 15.35 46.63
N GLY A 139 41.20 15.04 47.91
CA GLY A 139 42.08 15.29 49.05
C GLY A 139 43.37 14.46 49.01
N ALA A 140 43.32 13.22 48.52
CA ALA A 140 44.51 12.40 48.30
C ALA A 140 45.40 13.02 47.22
N LEU A 141 44.83 13.41 46.10
CA LEU A 141 45.54 14.06 44.98
C LEU A 141 46.24 15.35 45.43
N GLU A 142 45.53 16.23 46.20
CA GLU A 142 46.10 17.46 46.71
C GLU A 142 47.27 17.20 47.65
N ARG A 143 47.17 16.23 48.59
CA ARG A 143 48.27 15.82 49.47
C ARG A 143 49.49 15.41 48.64
N ASP A 144 49.33 14.53 47.64
CA ASP A 144 50.45 13.94 46.93
C ASP A 144 51.04 14.92 45.90
N GLN A 145 50.27 15.85 45.40
CA GLN A 145 50.77 17.01 44.64
C GLN A 145 51.71 17.90 45.51
N ASN A 146 51.37 18.12 46.80
CA ASN A 146 52.24 18.87 47.70
C ASN A 146 53.50 18.10 48.04
N VAL A 147 53.45 16.77 48.19
CA VAL A 147 54.65 15.90 48.36
C VAL A 147 55.56 16.00 47.15
N LEU A 148 54.99 15.88 45.94
CA LEU A 148 55.75 16.02 44.70
C LEU A 148 56.39 17.40 44.56
N ALA A 149 55.63 18.46 44.87
CA ALA A 149 56.18 19.82 44.85
C ALA A 149 57.33 20.01 45.82
N GLN A 150 57.28 19.42 47.05
CA GLN A 150 58.38 19.40 47.99
C GLN A 150 59.60 18.63 47.41
N ALA A 151 59.37 17.43 46.85
CA ALA A 151 60.46 16.61 46.27
C ALA A 151 61.14 17.36 45.11
N GLN A 152 60.40 18.08 44.29
CA GLN A 152 60.92 18.89 43.19
C GLN A 152 61.76 20.07 43.69
N MET A 153 61.30 20.77 44.73
CA MET A 153 62.10 21.84 45.38
C MET A 153 63.42 21.29 45.95
N ASP A 154 63.39 20.13 46.57
CA ASP A 154 64.63 19.49 47.12
C ASP A 154 65.50 19.05 45.97
N LEU A 155 64.97 18.54 44.85
CA LEU A 155 65.75 18.19 43.65
C LEU A 155 66.52 19.42 43.11
N GLU A 156 65.86 20.57 43.02
CA GLU A 156 66.55 21.81 42.58
C GLU A 156 67.68 22.24 43.54
N ARG A 157 67.47 22.10 44.86
CA ARG A 157 68.47 22.35 45.86
C ARG A 157 69.69 21.39 45.69
N TYR A 158 69.43 20.07 45.46
CA TYR A 158 70.45 19.09 45.26
C TYR A 158 71.19 19.28 43.95
N ARG A 159 70.57 19.64 42.89
CA ARG A 159 71.17 20.03 41.61
C ARG A 159 72.18 21.19 41.80
N ALA A 160 71.74 22.24 42.54
CA ALA A 160 72.60 23.39 42.86
C ALA A 160 73.84 23.02 43.78
N ALA A 161 73.61 22.12 44.73
CA ALA A 161 74.70 21.62 45.63
C ALA A 161 75.71 20.74 44.89
N TRP A 162 75.22 19.86 44.03
CA TRP A 162 76.12 18.99 43.22
C TRP A 162 76.92 19.82 42.22
N ALA A 163 76.39 20.81 41.59
CA ALA A 163 77.13 21.73 40.71
C ALA A 163 78.31 22.42 41.42
N ARG A 164 78.29 22.48 42.76
CA ARG A 164 79.40 23.01 43.62
C ARG A 164 80.23 21.93 44.25
N ASN A 165 80.09 20.64 43.82
CA ASN A 165 80.71 19.46 44.40
C ASN A 165 80.46 19.30 45.92
N ALA A 166 79.30 19.74 46.43
CA ALA A 166 78.90 19.71 47.86
C ALA A 166 78.21 18.42 48.26
N ILE A 167 77.76 17.60 47.33
CA ILE A 167 77.09 16.30 47.55
C ILE A 167 77.56 15.22 46.61
N ALA A 168 77.34 13.94 47.00
CA ALA A 168 77.57 12.82 46.15
C ALA A 168 76.57 12.73 44.99
N LYS A 169 77.03 12.20 43.82
CA LYS A 169 76.13 12.01 42.68
C LYS A 169 74.96 11.07 43.01
N GLN A 170 75.19 10.03 43.78
CA GLN A 170 74.19 9.10 44.25
C GLN A 170 73.02 9.81 44.90
N THR A 171 73.26 10.81 45.77
CA THR A 171 72.18 11.59 46.45
C THR A 171 71.31 12.38 45.48
N LEU A 172 71.92 12.89 44.39
CA LEU A 172 71.17 13.55 43.35
C LEU A 172 70.32 12.56 42.55
N ASP A 173 70.94 11.43 42.11
CA ASP A 173 70.26 10.38 41.34
C ASP A 173 69.09 9.79 42.16
N ASP A 174 69.21 9.59 43.45
CA ASP A 174 68.18 9.10 44.38
C ASP A 174 66.99 10.09 44.42
N GLN A 175 67.27 11.40 44.51
CA GLN A 175 66.24 12.43 44.53
C GLN A 175 65.53 12.53 43.19
N GLU A 176 66.22 12.39 42.05
CA GLU A 176 65.64 12.34 40.75
C GLU A 176 64.63 11.15 40.61
N LYS A 177 64.99 10.00 41.17
CA LYS A 177 64.14 8.84 41.23
C LYS A 177 62.90 9.03 42.12
N LEU A 178 63.08 9.73 43.27
CA LEU A 178 61.97 10.06 44.14
C LEU A 178 60.96 10.97 43.47
N VAL A 179 61.38 12.02 42.74
CA VAL A 179 60.47 12.88 41.99
C VAL A 179 59.71 12.08 40.97
N LEU A 180 60.35 11.15 40.18
CA LEU A 180 59.64 10.31 39.21
C LEU A 180 58.63 9.34 39.85
N GLN A 181 58.96 8.87 41.10
CA GLN A 181 58.04 8.04 41.88
C GLN A 181 56.78 8.87 42.27
N ASP A 182 56.98 10.09 42.81
CA ASP A 182 55.90 10.96 43.25
C ASP A 182 55.05 11.44 42.08
N GLU A 183 55.64 11.72 40.90
CA GLU A 183 54.92 11.97 39.64
C GLU A 183 54.04 10.80 39.28
N GLY A 184 54.51 9.55 39.46
CA GLY A 184 53.72 8.36 39.25
C GLY A 184 52.50 8.23 40.17
N ILE A 185 52.71 8.62 41.48
CA ILE A 185 51.63 8.62 42.48
C ILE A 185 50.57 9.66 42.13
N VAL A 186 51.00 10.91 41.86
CA VAL A 186 50.06 11.98 41.42
C VAL A 186 49.25 11.61 40.21
N LYS A 187 49.87 10.95 39.23
CA LYS A 187 49.20 10.47 38.05
C LYS A 187 48.16 9.39 38.36
N ASN A 188 48.45 8.49 39.30
CA ASN A 188 47.50 7.48 39.79
C ASN A 188 46.27 8.13 40.44
N ASP A 189 46.52 9.12 41.34
CA ASP A 189 45.46 9.82 42.03
C ASP A 189 44.58 10.65 41.08
N GLN A 190 45.17 11.27 40.06
CA GLN A 190 44.43 11.91 38.97
C GLN A 190 43.46 10.92 38.27
N GLY A 191 43.95 9.69 38.04
CA GLY A 191 43.09 8.60 37.47
C GLY A 191 41.94 8.25 38.40
N THR A 192 42.18 8.21 39.74
CA THR A 192 41.13 7.93 40.73
C THR A 192 40.08 9.03 40.78
N VAL A 193 40.52 10.31 40.82
CA VAL A 193 39.60 11.48 40.76
C VAL A 193 38.74 11.45 39.50
N GLN A 194 39.35 11.13 38.34
CA GLN A 194 38.63 11.01 37.08
C GLN A 194 37.59 9.88 37.09
N TYR A 195 37.93 8.75 37.68
CA TYR A 195 37.03 7.61 37.83
C TYR A 195 35.84 7.98 38.72
N ASP A 196 36.07 8.57 39.90
CA ASP A 196 35.02 8.96 40.82
C ASP A 196 34.11 10.08 40.25
N GLN A 197 34.67 10.97 39.41
CA GLN A 197 33.90 11.97 38.70
C GLN A 197 32.94 11.29 37.67
N VAL A 198 33.41 10.33 36.91
CA VAL A 198 32.56 9.55 35.98
C VAL A 198 31.47 8.79 36.71
N GLN A 199 31.78 8.21 37.90
CA GLN A 199 30.76 7.55 38.72
C GLN A 199 29.67 8.54 39.20
N LEU A 200 30.06 9.76 39.57
CA LEU A 200 29.14 10.82 39.93
C LEU A 200 28.26 11.27 38.74
N ASP A 201 28.88 11.41 37.57
CA ASP A 201 28.15 11.78 36.35
C ASP A 201 27.08 10.73 35.99
N PHE A 202 27.36 9.46 36.24
CA PHE A 202 26.39 8.35 36.02
C PHE A 202 25.21 8.38 37.00
N CYS A 203 25.23 9.19 38.09
CA CYS A 203 24.10 9.41 38.96
C CYS A 203 22.99 10.23 38.27
N HIS A 204 23.34 11.01 37.22
CA HIS A 204 22.41 11.81 36.43
C HIS A 204 22.18 11.17 35.10
N ILE A 205 21.13 10.38 35.01
CA ILE A 205 20.81 9.59 33.80
C ILE A 205 20.03 10.45 32.84
N THR A 206 20.59 10.61 31.62
CA THR A 206 20.00 11.40 30.53
C THR A 206 19.64 10.52 29.32
N ALA A 207 18.79 11.02 28.46
CA ALA A 207 18.39 10.34 27.22
C ALA A 207 19.57 10.26 26.23
N PRO A 208 20.03 9.07 25.80
CA PRO A 208 21.10 8.93 24.83
C PRO A 208 20.66 9.24 23.40
N ILE A 209 19.39 9.06 23.10
CA ILE A 209 18.75 9.32 21.81
C ILE A 209 17.48 10.17 21.99
N ALA A 210 17.06 10.84 20.92
CA ALA A 210 15.74 11.43 20.85
C ALA A 210 14.69 10.37 20.53
N GLY A 211 13.50 10.45 21.15
CA GLY A 211 12.44 9.48 20.92
C GLY A 211 11.25 9.67 21.86
N ARG A 212 10.41 8.65 21.92
CA ARG A 212 9.26 8.60 22.83
C ARG A 212 9.54 7.59 23.94
N LEU A 213 9.30 8.03 25.17
CA LEU A 213 9.40 7.18 26.35
C LEU A 213 8.23 6.21 26.45
N GLY A 214 8.53 5.01 26.92
CA GLY A 214 7.53 4.01 27.29
C GLY A 214 6.84 4.30 28.62
N LEU A 215 6.30 3.24 29.21
CA LEU A 215 5.75 3.28 30.56
C LEU A 215 6.87 3.47 31.59
N ARG A 216 6.56 4.03 32.74
CA ARG A 216 7.49 4.20 33.83
C ARG A 216 7.74 2.84 34.52
N LEU A 217 9.01 2.48 34.65
CA LEU A 217 9.43 1.19 35.20
C LEU A 217 10.02 1.32 36.60
N VAL A 218 10.36 2.56 37.03
CA VAL A 218 10.95 2.83 38.33
C VAL A 218 10.34 4.07 38.97
N ASP A 219 10.30 4.07 40.27
CA ASP A 219 9.77 5.16 41.12
C ASP A 219 10.85 5.71 42.07
N PRO A 220 10.74 6.97 42.48
CA PRO A 220 11.56 7.50 43.60
C PRO A 220 11.41 6.59 44.83
N GLY A 221 12.53 6.22 45.44
CA GLY A 221 12.59 5.24 46.54
C GLY A 221 12.95 3.81 46.09
N ASN A 222 12.96 3.49 44.80
CA ASN A 222 13.52 2.21 44.33
C ASN A 222 15.05 2.22 44.46
N VAL A 223 15.63 1.04 44.73
CA VAL A 223 17.06 0.82 44.71
C VAL A 223 17.42 0.13 43.42
N VAL A 224 18.36 0.71 42.68
CA VAL A 224 18.87 0.16 41.42
C VAL A 224 20.32 -0.31 41.57
N GLN A 225 20.73 -1.21 40.70
CA GLN A 225 22.05 -1.83 40.69
C GLN A 225 22.77 -1.57 39.38
N SER A 226 24.08 -1.52 39.40
CA SER A 226 24.94 -1.28 38.25
C SER A 226 25.09 -2.47 37.32
N ASP A 227 24.46 -3.61 37.62
CA ASP A 227 24.50 -4.83 36.81
C ASP A 227 23.57 -4.80 35.59
N GLY A 228 22.80 -3.70 35.43
CA GLY A 228 21.84 -3.55 34.30
C GLY A 228 20.60 -4.42 34.42
N SER A 229 20.37 -5.09 35.56
CA SER A 229 19.21 -5.97 35.77
C SER A 229 17.87 -5.25 35.77
N ILE A 230 17.87 -3.94 36.08
CA ILE A 230 16.68 -3.10 36.15
C ILE A 230 16.73 -2.07 35.03
N THR A 231 15.75 -2.14 34.14
CA THR A 231 15.51 -1.09 33.13
C THR A 231 14.80 0.09 33.79
N LEU A 232 15.37 1.28 33.65
CA LEU A 232 14.84 2.53 34.22
C LEU A 232 13.78 3.17 33.31
N ALA A 233 14.05 3.16 32.01
CA ALA A 233 13.20 3.70 30.97
C ALA A 233 13.50 3.02 29.64
N VAL A 234 12.52 3.01 28.74
CA VAL A 234 12.72 2.59 27.32
C VAL A 234 12.44 3.79 26.44
N ILE A 235 13.40 4.15 25.60
CA ILE A 235 13.23 5.20 24.58
C ILE A 235 13.15 4.54 23.23
N THR A 236 12.09 4.86 22.47
CA THR A 236 11.90 4.36 21.12
C THR A 236 11.90 5.53 20.15
N GLN A 237 12.80 5.48 19.17
CA GLN A 237 12.79 6.46 18.08
C GLN A 237 11.64 6.14 17.13
N ILE A 238 10.67 7.05 17.05
CA ILE A 238 9.48 6.90 16.22
C ILE A 238 9.48 7.83 15.00
N GLU A 239 10.42 8.76 14.92
CA GLU A 239 10.57 9.72 13.84
C GLU A 239 12.07 9.93 13.53
N PRO A 240 12.56 9.43 12.36
CA PRO A 240 11.88 8.57 11.41
C PRO A 240 11.60 7.15 11.95
N ILE A 241 10.75 6.37 11.23
CA ILE A 241 10.46 4.98 11.56
C ILE A 241 10.64 4.10 10.33
N THR A 242 10.86 2.81 10.51
CA THR A 242 11.01 1.88 9.39
C THR A 242 9.88 0.87 9.34
N VAL A 243 9.64 0.31 8.16
CA VAL A 243 8.76 -0.84 7.96
C VAL A 243 9.59 -1.95 7.33
N ILE A 244 9.59 -3.11 7.97
CA ILE A 244 10.20 -4.32 7.44
C ILE A 244 9.10 -5.15 6.81
N PHE A 245 9.28 -5.52 5.54
CA PHE A 245 8.33 -6.33 4.77
C PHE A 245 9.08 -7.34 3.90
N THR A 246 8.38 -8.34 3.37
CA THR A 246 8.98 -9.40 2.57
C THR A 246 8.90 -9.07 1.07
N VAL A 247 9.91 -9.46 0.31
CA VAL A 247 9.95 -9.37 -1.16
C VAL A 247 10.17 -10.79 -1.69
N PRO A 248 9.31 -11.32 -2.57
CA PRO A 248 9.50 -12.63 -3.17
C PRO A 248 10.81 -12.73 -3.96
N GLU A 249 11.48 -13.89 -3.92
CA GLU A 249 12.72 -14.16 -4.64
C GLU A 249 12.60 -13.90 -6.15
N ASP A 250 11.47 -14.26 -6.76
CA ASP A 250 11.20 -14.03 -8.18
C ASP A 250 11.26 -12.55 -8.59
N SER A 251 10.98 -11.63 -7.65
CA SER A 251 10.99 -10.19 -7.88
C SER A 251 12.31 -9.54 -7.47
N LEU A 252 13.20 -10.27 -6.79
CA LEU A 252 14.43 -9.74 -6.21
C LEU A 252 15.33 -9.08 -7.25
N GLY A 253 15.56 -9.76 -8.39
CA GLY A 253 16.42 -9.23 -9.45
C GLY A 253 15.96 -7.88 -10.01
N GLN A 254 14.64 -7.67 -10.11
CA GLN A 254 14.09 -6.39 -10.59
C GLN A 254 14.27 -5.29 -9.54
N VAL A 255 14.04 -5.58 -8.27
CA VAL A 255 14.18 -4.62 -7.17
C VAL A 255 15.65 -4.24 -6.99
N GLU A 256 16.58 -5.22 -6.99
CA GLU A 256 18.02 -4.97 -6.89
C GLU A 256 18.56 -4.15 -8.05
N ALA A 257 18.15 -4.45 -9.28
CA ALA A 257 18.60 -3.68 -10.46
C ALA A 257 18.21 -2.20 -10.32
N ARG A 258 17.04 -1.90 -9.77
CA ARG A 258 16.58 -0.53 -9.54
C ARG A 258 17.32 0.14 -8.37
N LEU A 259 17.57 -0.59 -7.27
CA LEU A 259 18.37 -0.08 -6.15
C LEU A 259 19.81 0.23 -6.58
N ASN A 260 20.43 -0.66 -7.35
CA ASN A 260 21.80 -0.48 -7.89
C ASN A 260 21.88 0.73 -8.84
N ALA A 261 20.80 1.00 -9.57
CA ALA A 261 20.66 2.20 -10.39
C ALA A 261 20.35 3.47 -9.55
N ARG A 262 20.35 3.38 -8.21
CA ARG A 262 19.99 4.47 -7.27
C ARG A 262 18.61 5.07 -7.53
N ALA A 263 17.70 4.29 -8.09
CA ALA A 263 16.32 4.70 -8.25
C ALA A 263 15.61 4.74 -6.89
N LYS A 264 14.84 5.78 -6.65
CA LYS A 264 13.94 5.82 -5.48
C LYS A 264 12.79 4.86 -5.75
N LEU A 265 12.59 3.90 -4.86
CA LEU A 265 11.49 2.95 -4.90
C LEU A 265 10.46 3.35 -3.83
N PRO A 266 9.37 4.02 -4.21
CA PRO A 266 8.32 4.40 -3.27
C PRO A 266 7.67 3.19 -2.63
N VAL A 267 7.41 3.29 -1.33
CA VAL A 267 6.67 2.30 -0.55
C VAL A 267 5.54 3.01 0.16
N ASP A 268 4.31 2.62 -0.15
CA ASP A 268 3.14 3.09 0.57
C ASP A 268 2.76 2.07 1.65
N ALA A 269 2.45 2.57 2.84
CA ALA A 269 1.91 1.78 3.94
C ALA A 269 0.41 2.04 4.07
N PHE A 270 -0.36 0.95 4.11
CA PHE A 270 -1.82 0.96 4.24
C PHE A 270 -2.25 0.33 5.56
N ASP A 271 -3.48 0.59 5.93
CA ASP A 271 -4.13 -0.03 7.07
C ASP A 271 -4.30 -1.55 6.89
N ARG A 272 -4.81 -2.20 7.93
CA ARG A 272 -5.03 -3.65 7.92
C ARG A 272 -6.02 -4.11 6.83
N THR A 273 -6.92 -3.24 6.38
CA THR A 273 -7.89 -3.54 5.31
C THR A 273 -7.32 -3.28 3.92
N ALA A 274 -6.09 -2.76 3.80
CA ALA A 274 -5.42 -2.32 2.57
C ALA A 274 -6.20 -1.25 1.78
N GLN A 275 -7.10 -0.52 2.42
CA GLN A 275 -7.93 0.51 1.78
C GLN A 275 -7.41 1.91 2.03
N THR A 276 -6.99 2.21 3.27
CA THR A 276 -6.57 3.55 3.66
C THR A 276 -5.05 3.64 3.67
N LYS A 277 -4.48 4.54 2.86
CA LYS A 277 -3.05 4.83 2.92
C LYS A 277 -2.73 5.62 4.17
N ILE A 278 -1.84 5.07 5.02
CA ILE A 278 -1.40 5.68 6.28
C ILE A 278 -0.22 6.61 6.03
N ALA A 279 0.80 6.13 5.31
CA ALA A 279 2.02 6.87 5.08
C ALA A 279 2.69 6.46 3.77
N SER A 280 3.60 7.32 3.28
CA SER A 280 4.48 7.01 2.15
C SER A 280 5.94 7.13 2.59
N GLY A 281 6.75 6.19 2.15
CA GLY A 281 8.18 6.11 2.40
C GLY A 281 8.95 5.68 1.17
N THR A 282 10.19 5.27 1.39
CA THR A 282 11.07 4.76 0.32
C THR A 282 11.80 3.52 0.78
N LEU A 283 12.00 2.57 -0.11
CA LEU A 283 12.83 1.39 0.16
C LEU A 283 14.27 1.85 0.42
N LEU A 284 14.80 1.48 1.59
CA LEU A 284 16.14 1.84 2.01
C LEU A 284 17.15 0.76 1.57
N THR A 285 16.85 -0.49 1.85
CA THR A 285 17.72 -1.64 1.56
C THR A 285 16.93 -2.94 1.55
N LEU A 286 17.55 -3.96 0.99
CA LEU A 286 17.17 -5.36 1.14
C LEU A 286 18.13 -6.06 2.09
N ASP A 287 17.67 -7.10 2.76
CA ASP A 287 18.53 -7.99 3.55
C ASP A 287 19.51 -8.74 2.63
N ASN A 288 20.60 -9.23 3.18
CA ASN A 288 21.63 -9.97 2.45
C ASN A 288 21.37 -11.49 2.37
N GLN A 289 20.24 -11.95 2.91
CA GLN A 289 19.89 -13.38 2.97
C GLN A 289 18.44 -13.59 2.56
N ILE A 290 18.21 -14.69 1.84
CA ILE A 290 16.89 -15.22 1.54
C ILE A 290 16.44 -16.11 2.71
N ASP A 291 15.24 -15.90 3.21
CA ASP A 291 14.61 -16.85 4.10
C ASP A 291 14.13 -18.06 3.29
N THR A 292 14.86 -19.16 3.41
CA THR A 292 14.63 -20.39 2.63
C THR A 292 13.34 -21.10 2.99
N THR A 293 12.70 -20.75 4.12
CA THR A 293 11.40 -21.31 4.52
C THR A 293 10.24 -20.65 3.77
N THR A 294 10.41 -19.39 3.41
CA THR A 294 9.35 -18.59 2.76
C THR A 294 9.69 -18.20 1.33
N GLY A 295 10.96 -18.38 0.87
CA GLY A 295 11.42 -17.92 -0.43
C GLY A 295 11.37 -16.42 -0.59
N THR A 296 11.62 -15.66 0.49
CA THR A 296 11.52 -14.20 0.48
C THR A 296 12.76 -13.54 1.07
N VAL A 297 13.00 -12.28 0.69
CA VAL A 297 14.01 -11.40 1.27
C VAL A 297 13.32 -10.28 2.05
N LYS A 298 13.86 -9.88 3.19
CA LYS A 298 13.35 -8.74 3.96
C LYS A 298 13.78 -7.44 3.31
N GLY A 299 12.82 -6.57 3.02
CA GLY A 299 13.06 -5.20 2.63
C GLY A 299 12.80 -4.25 3.80
N ARG A 300 13.62 -3.21 3.95
CA ARG A 300 13.42 -2.14 4.92
C ARG A 300 13.11 -0.85 4.20
N ALA A 301 11.96 -0.28 4.47
CA ALA A 301 11.58 1.05 3.98
C ALA A 301 11.58 2.07 5.10
N LEU A 302 11.98 3.30 4.79
CA LEU A 302 12.06 4.43 5.71
C LEU A 302 10.87 5.35 5.50
N PHE A 303 10.22 5.75 6.59
CA PHE A 303 9.10 6.67 6.65
C PHE A 303 9.42 7.83 7.59
N THR A 304 9.07 9.04 7.22
CA THR A 304 9.28 10.23 8.07
C THR A 304 8.44 10.18 9.35
N ASN A 305 7.25 9.58 9.28
CA ASN A 305 6.32 9.36 10.40
C ASN A 305 5.87 10.64 11.13
N THR A 306 5.78 11.74 10.44
CA THR A 306 5.30 13.00 11.02
C THR A 306 3.89 12.84 11.60
N ASN A 307 3.68 13.28 12.84
CA ASN A 307 2.45 13.08 13.64
C ASN A 307 2.14 11.63 14.03
N ASP A 308 3.11 10.72 14.03
CA ASP A 308 3.02 9.34 14.51
C ASP A 308 1.90 8.48 13.91
N PRO A 309 1.61 8.54 12.58
CA PRO A 309 0.58 7.69 11.99
C PRO A 309 0.96 6.21 12.01
N LEU A 310 2.25 5.89 12.05
CA LEU A 310 2.78 4.53 12.19
C LEU A 310 3.25 4.31 13.63
N PHE A 311 2.77 3.22 14.25
CA PHE A 311 3.14 2.86 15.61
C PHE A 311 4.08 1.64 15.63
N PRO A 312 5.10 1.60 16.49
CA PRO A 312 6.00 0.47 16.63
C PRO A 312 5.26 -0.86 16.80
N ASN A 313 5.73 -1.91 16.13
CA ASN A 313 5.16 -3.25 16.08
C ASN A 313 3.77 -3.35 15.42
N GLN A 314 3.27 -2.29 14.81
CA GLN A 314 2.03 -2.32 14.03
C GLN A 314 2.23 -3.13 12.75
N PHE A 315 1.24 -3.96 12.38
CA PHE A 315 1.17 -4.58 11.06
C PHE A 315 0.53 -3.63 10.07
N VAL A 316 1.14 -3.52 8.90
CA VAL A 316 0.69 -2.69 7.79
C VAL A 316 0.76 -3.49 6.49
N ASN A 317 -0.13 -3.18 5.55
CA ASN A 317 0.02 -3.65 4.19
C ASN A 317 0.93 -2.68 3.45
N THR A 318 1.96 -3.19 2.78
CA THR A 318 2.91 -2.39 2.00
C THR A 318 2.68 -2.57 0.52
N ARG A 319 2.80 -1.47 -0.22
CA ARG A 319 2.76 -1.44 -1.67
C ARG A 319 4.06 -0.81 -2.18
N LEU A 320 4.96 -1.65 -2.68
CA LEU A 320 6.25 -1.23 -3.25
C LEU A 320 6.10 -1.02 -4.76
N LEU A 321 6.34 0.18 -5.24
CA LEU A 321 6.44 0.48 -6.68
C LEU A 321 7.83 0.07 -7.18
N VAL A 322 7.88 -1.03 -7.93
CA VAL A 322 9.13 -1.56 -8.49
C VAL A 322 9.48 -0.86 -9.80
N ASN A 323 8.48 -0.70 -10.68
CA ASN A 323 8.66 -0.11 -12.00
C ASN A 323 7.42 0.66 -12.44
N MET A 324 7.59 1.59 -13.36
CA MET A 324 6.52 2.28 -14.07
C MET A 324 6.63 1.93 -15.56
N LEU A 325 5.60 1.30 -16.09
CA LEU A 325 5.50 1.04 -17.53
C LEU A 325 4.85 2.25 -18.17
N GLU A 326 5.58 2.92 -19.04
CA GLU A 326 5.14 4.16 -19.66
C GLU A 326 4.58 3.93 -21.06
N GLY A 327 3.50 4.64 -21.40
CA GLY A 327 2.95 4.66 -22.74
C GLY A 327 2.36 3.35 -23.23
N VAL A 328 1.94 2.47 -22.33
CA VAL A 328 1.33 1.18 -22.64
C VAL A 328 -0.17 1.32 -22.92
N THR A 329 -0.74 0.35 -23.65
CA THR A 329 -2.18 0.29 -23.91
C THR A 329 -2.89 -0.31 -22.70
N LEU A 330 -3.86 0.42 -22.15
CA LEU A 330 -4.62 0.07 -20.97
C LEU A 330 -6.10 -0.12 -21.34
N VAL A 331 -6.69 -1.19 -20.84
CA VAL A 331 -8.14 -1.44 -20.92
C VAL A 331 -8.69 -1.67 -19.51
N PRO A 332 -9.98 -1.39 -19.24
CA PRO A 332 -10.58 -1.79 -17.97
C PRO A 332 -10.44 -3.30 -17.75
N SER A 333 -10.04 -3.70 -16.56
CA SER A 333 -9.86 -5.12 -16.21
C SER A 333 -11.16 -5.92 -16.41
N SER A 334 -12.33 -5.25 -16.24
CA SER A 334 -13.65 -5.82 -16.49
C SER A 334 -13.92 -6.17 -17.96
N ALA A 335 -13.21 -5.56 -18.92
CA ALA A 335 -13.37 -5.85 -20.34
C ALA A 335 -12.63 -7.12 -20.78
N ILE A 336 -11.70 -7.62 -19.97
CA ILE A 336 -10.88 -8.79 -20.29
C ILE A 336 -11.67 -10.05 -19.92
N GLN A 337 -11.82 -10.93 -20.89
CA GLN A 337 -12.47 -12.24 -20.75
C GLN A 337 -11.44 -13.35 -20.85
N GLN A 338 -11.73 -14.49 -20.21
CA GLN A 338 -10.89 -15.68 -20.25
C GLN A 338 -11.67 -16.88 -20.78
N ASN A 339 -11.05 -17.63 -21.67
CA ASN A 339 -11.56 -18.92 -22.13
C ASN A 339 -10.44 -19.96 -21.99
N GLY A 340 -10.48 -20.72 -20.91
CA GLY A 340 -9.38 -21.60 -20.53
C GLY A 340 -8.11 -20.83 -20.22
N GLN A 341 -7.04 -21.03 -20.96
CA GLN A 341 -5.77 -20.31 -20.80
C GLN A 341 -5.64 -19.06 -21.69
N ALA A 342 -6.59 -18.83 -22.60
CA ALA A 342 -6.56 -17.70 -23.51
C ALA A 342 -7.34 -16.52 -22.94
N SER A 343 -6.73 -15.34 -22.96
CA SER A 343 -7.39 -14.08 -22.62
C SER A 343 -7.73 -13.31 -23.90
N PHE A 344 -8.89 -12.69 -23.93
CA PHE A 344 -9.35 -11.93 -25.08
C PHE A 344 -10.22 -10.74 -24.64
N VAL A 345 -10.43 -9.81 -25.56
CA VAL A 345 -11.39 -8.70 -25.44
C VAL A 345 -12.27 -8.67 -26.68
N TYR A 346 -13.47 -8.12 -26.55
CA TYR A 346 -14.30 -7.83 -27.71
C TYR A 346 -14.07 -6.39 -28.16
N LEU A 347 -13.36 -6.24 -29.28
CA LEU A 347 -13.16 -4.97 -29.97
C LEU A 347 -14.42 -4.63 -30.77
N ILE A 348 -14.95 -3.42 -30.57
CA ILE A 348 -16.15 -2.94 -31.27
C ILE A 348 -15.73 -2.11 -32.48
N GLN A 349 -15.99 -2.64 -33.71
CA GLN A 349 -15.75 -1.94 -34.95
C GLN A 349 -17.02 -1.97 -35.80
N ASN A 350 -17.45 -0.83 -36.32
CA ASN A 350 -18.63 -0.71 -37.20
C ASN A 350 -19.90 -1.36 -36.61
N ASN A 351 -20.11 -1.27 -35.30
CA ASN A 351 -21.21 -1.91 -34.55
C ASN A 351 -21.17 -3.45 -34.54
N PHE A 352 -20.01 -4.04 -34.75
CA PHE A 352 -19.78 -5.47 -34.57
C PHE A 352 -18.70 -5.72 -33.52
N ALA A 353 -18.87 -6.77 -32.72
CA ALA A 353 -17.89 -7.23 -31.76
C ALA A 353 -16.95 -8.22 -32.42
N HIS A 354 -15.65 -7.93 -32.39
CA HIS A 354 -14.59 -8.82 -32.89
C HIS A 354 -13.82 -9.37 -31.68
N MET A 355 -13.69 -10.67 -31.61
CA MET A 355 -12.91 -11.31 -30.53
C MET A 355 -11.42 -11.19 -30.84
N VAL A 356 -10.71 -10.41 -30.04
CA VAL A 356 -9.26 -10.19 -30.18
C VAL A 356 -8.55 -10.84 -29.03
N SER A 357 -7.67 -11.81 -29.33
CA SER A 357 -6.83 -12.47 -28.32
C SER A 357 -5.73 -11.52 -27.87
N ILE A 358 -5.54 -11.42 -26.56
CA ILE A 358 -4.56 -10.55 -25.93
C ILE A 358 -3.73 -11.31 -24.91
N LYS A 359 -2.56 -10.76 -24.60
CA LYS A 359 -1.77 -11.14 -23.43
C LYS A 359 -1.95 -10.05 -22.36
N PRO A 360 -2.70 -10.34 -21.26
CA PRO A 360 -2.83 -9.39 -20.18
C PRO A 360 -1.49 -9.28 -19.44
N GLY A 361 -1.11 -8.06 -19.11
CA GLY A 361 0.06 -7.74 -18.31
C GLY A 361 -0.32 -7.27 -16.91
N VAL A 362 0.30 -6.18 -16.46
CA VAL A 362 0.10 -5.60 -15.13
C VAL A 362 -1.29 -5.01 -14.99
N THR A 363 -1.90 -5.21 -13.81
CA THR A 363 -3.18 -4.63 -13.43
C THR A 363 -3.01 -3.70 -12.23
N ASP A 364 -3.53 -2.48 -12.35
CA ASP A 364 -3.60 -1.52 -11.25
C ASP A 364 -4.79 -0.56 -11.42
N GLY A 365 -5.44 -0.17 -10.32
CA GLY A 365 -6.54 0.80 -10.34
C GLY A 365 -7.73 0.43 -11.23
N GLY A 366 -7.98 -0.88 -11.47
CA GLY A 366 -9.07 -1.35 -12.33
C GLY A 366 -8.74 -1.29 -13.82
N LEU A 367 -7.52 -0.95 -14.19
CA LEU A 367 -6.98 -0.99 -15.55
C LEU A 367 -5.96 -2.12 -15.67
N THR A 368 -5.90 -2.74 -16.83
CA THR A 368 -4.93 -3.79 -17.16
C THR A 368 -4.21 -3.42 -18.44
N GLN A 369 -2.89 -3.55 -18.42
CA GLN A 369 -2.07 -3.49 -19.61
C GLN A 369 -2.41 -4.64 -20.54
N VAL A 370 -2.51 -4.36 -21.84
CA VAL A 370 -2.70 -5.39 -22.87
C VAL A 370 -1.57 -5.35 -23.88
N GLU A 371 -1.06 -6.53 -24.20
CA GLU A 371 -0.04 -6.73 -25.24
C GLU A 371 -0.66 -7.53 -26.38
N ALA A 372 -0.26 -7.18 -27.61
CA ALA A 372 -0.65 -7.93 -28.78
C ALA A 372 0.04 -9.31 -28.78
N ILE A 373 -0.72 -10.36 -29.19
CA ILE A 373 -0.14 -11.67 -29.45
C ILE A 373 0.40 -11.67 -30.90
N PRO A 374 1.61 -12.18 -31.15
CA PRO A 374 2.14 -12.26 -32.52
C PRO A 374 1.18 -12.97 -33.46
N GLY A 375 0.77 -12.27 -34.54
CA GLY A 375 -0.17 -12.80 -35.56
C GLY A 375 -1.66 -12.56 -35.24
N ALA A 376 -2.00 -11.98 -34.10
CA ALA A 376 -3.35 -11.53 -33.78
C ALA A 376 -3.51 -10.01 -34.03
N GLU A 377 -4.76 -9.55 -34.15
CA GLU A 377 -5.09 -8.13 -34.20
C GLU A 377 -4.65 -7.45 -32.89
N SER A 378 -4.13 -6.23 -32.96
CA SER A 378 -3.68 -5.48 -31.81
C SER A 378 -4.73 -4.48 -31.34
N ILE A 379 -4.87 -4.33 -30.01
CA ILE A 379 -5.69 -3.27 -29.43
C ILE A 379 -4.82 -2.00 -29.33
N ASN A 380 -5.27 -0.95 -29.98
CA ASN A 380 -4.59 0.35 -30.00
C ASN A 380 -5.29 1.36 -29.09
N PRO A 381 -4.57 2.36 -28.57
CA PRO A 381 -5.20 3.46 -27.88
C PRO A 381 -6.25 4.17 -28.77
N GLY A 382 -7.45 4.34 -28.22
CA GLY A 382 -8.61 4.88 -28.96
C GLY A 382 -9.61 3.81 -29.40
N ASP A 383 -9.23 2.55 -29.41
CA ASP A 383 -10.13 1.45 -29.74
C ASP A 383 -11.23 1.28 -28.69
N VAL A 384 -12.42 0.93 -29.14
CA VAL A 384 -13.58 0.72 -28.27
C VAL A 384 -13.74 -0.75 -27.98
N VAL A 385 -13.75 -1.12 -26.70
CA VAL A 385 -13.93 -2.49 -26.25
C VAL A 385 -15.25 -2.65 -25.49
N ALA A 386 -15.87 -3.83 -25.58
CA ALA A 386 -17.06 -4.16 -24.80
C ALA A 386 -16.66 -4.32 -23.32
N ASN A 387 -17.53 -3.84 -22.43
CA ASN A 387 -17.33 -3.88 -20.97
C ASN A 387 -18.49 -4.56 -20.22
N SER A 388 -19.48 -5.13 -20.93
CA SER A 388 -20.60 -5.87 -20.36
C SER A 388 -21.21 -6.85 -21.35
N SER A 389 -22.18 -7.67 -20.89
CA SER A 389 -22.99 -8.60 -21.69
C SER A 389 -22.18 -9.67 -22.44
N PHE A 390 -21.06 -10.08 -21.90
CA PHE A 390 -20.12 -11.02 -22.54
C PHE A 390 -20.73 -12.41 -22.81
N ASP A 391 -21.71 -12.83 -21.99
CA ASP A 391 -22.46 -14.09 -22.12
C ASP A 391 -23.26 -14.19 -23.42
N LYS A 392 -23.59 -13.05 -24.00
CA LYS A 392 -24.36 -12.96 -25.25
C LYS A 392 -23.50 -12.67 -26.47
N LEU A 393 -22.23 -12.26 -26.26
CA LEU A 393 -21.33 -11.88 -27.33
C LEU A 393 -20.61 -13.10 -27.94
N GLN A 394 -20.58 -13.09 -29.25
CA GLN A 394 -19.77 -13.99 -30.06
C GLN A 394 -19.00 -13.17 -31.10
N ASP A 395 -17.97 -13.76 -31.72
CA ASP A 395 -17.26 -13.08 -32.80
C ASP A 395 -18.23 -12.67 -33.90
N LYS A 396 -18.10 -11.44 -34.39
CA LYS A 396 -18.97 -10.80 -35.40
C LYS A 396 -20.42 -10.58 -34.98
N SER A 397 -20.74 -10.63 -33.68
CA SER A 397 -22.06 -10.26 -33.19
C SER A 397 -22.34 -8.77 -33.40
N LYS A 398 -23.54 -8.43 -33.88
CA LYS A 398 -23.98 -7.04 -33.99
C LYS A 398 -24.26 -6.48 -32.60
N VAL A 399 -23.68 -5.33 -32.28
CA VAL A 399 -23.80 -4.68 -30.97
C VAL A 399 -24.41 -3.30 -31.09
N ALA A 400 -25.11 -2.89 -30.02
CA ALA A 400 -25.61 -1.53 -29.83
C ALA A 400 -24.94 -0.99 -28.54
N ILE A 401 -24.14 0.07 -28.67
CA ILE A 401 -23.45 0.69 -27.54
C ILE A 401 -24.48 1.46 -26.71
N SER A 402 -24.55 1.14 -25.40
CA SER A 402 -25.31 1.87 -24.42
C SER A 402 -24.39 2.68 -23.53
N ASN A 403 -24.57 3.99 -23.51
CA ASN A 403 -23.80 4.88 -22.61
C ASN A 403 -24.35 4.90 -21.17
N LYS A 404 -25.39 4.09 -20.87
CA LYS A 404 -25.96 4.00 -19.52
C LYS A 404 -25.23 2.90 -18.76
N PRO A 405 -24.56 3.19 -17.64
CA PRO A 405 -24.01 2.14 -16.78
C PRO A 405 -25.14 1.22 -16.33
N GLU A 406 -25.00 -0.09 -16.52
CA GLU A 406 -25.91 -1.06 -15.91
C GLU A 406 -25.82 -0.91 -14.39
N THR A 407 -26.93 -0.52 -13.79
CA THR A 407 -27.12 -0.68 -12.35
C THR A 407 -27.09 -2.19 -12.07
N PRO A 408 -26.26 -2.70 -11.13
CA PRO A 408 -26.28 -4.11 -10.79
C PRO A 408 -27.71 -4.51 -10.41
N SER A 409 -28.29 -5.45 -11.11
CA SER A 409 -29.59 -6.01 -10.74
C SER A 409 -29.37 -6.66 -9.37
N ALA A 410 -30.03 -6.13 -8.35
CA ALA A 410 -30.13 -6.72 -7.04
C ALA A 410 -30.62 -8.16 -7.22
N GLY A 411 -29.72 -9.13 -7.01
CA GLY A 411 -30.05 -10.53 -6.99
C GLY A 411 -31.18 -10.74 -5.98
N SER A 412 -32.28 -11.24 -6.48
CA SER A 412 -33.41 -11.74 -5.69
C SER A 412 -32.86 -12.67 -4.61
N SER A 413 -32.84 -12.19 -3.37
CA SER A 413 -32.79 -13.04 -2.19
C SER A 413 -34.13 -13.74 -2.10
N ALA A 414 -34.19 -15.01 -2.45
CA ALA A 414 -35.27 -15.92 -2.06
C ALA A 414 -34.93 -16.56 -0.71
N PRO A 415 -35.94 -16.94 0.10
CA PRO A 415 -35.91 -17.08 1.55
C PRO A 415 -35.12 -18.25 2.12
#